data_9d1e01b80c1e5281805ea44e17c13306
#
_entry.id   9d1e01b80c1e5281805ea44e17c13306
#
_cell.length_a   1.000
_cell.length_b   1.000
_cell.length_c   1.000
_cell.angle_alpha   90.00
_cell.angle_beta   90.00
_cell.angle_gamma   90.00
#
_symmetry.space_group_name_H-M   'P 1'
#
loop_
_entity.id
_entity.type
_entity.pdbx_description
1 polymer ?
#
loop_
_entity_poly.entity_id
_entity_poly.type
_entity_poly.pdbx_seq_one_letter_code
_entity_poly.pdbx_strand_id
1 'polypeptide(L)'
;EGTIALDAGEFEAFPLPDYAAKYVTNEYKSYFVEVEPGIKVHVLEVGSGFPMFLQHGNPTSGFLYRKVAAELPTDRVRVIMPTLVGLGFSSKVPASEHTLDNHIRWIGGVLEQLKLTELVYAGQDWGGPVGMGALARSPGLLKGAVLLNTGFNAPKEKMDLSRAHATVKTPVVGELMLEVFLSIFERLDQMQ
;
A
#
# COMPACT_ATOMS: atom_id res chain seq x y z
N GLU A 1 -6.31 -18.97 13.16
CA GLU A 1 -6.45 -18.59 11.72
C GLU A 1 -7.95 -18.42 11.47
N GLY A 2 -8.40 -17.25 11.08
CA GLY A 2 -9.79 -16.93 10.84
C GLY A 2 -9.98 -16.27 9.47
N THR A 3 -11.22 -16.11 9.06
CA THR A 3 -11.56 -15.37 7.84
C THR A 3 -12.37 -14.12 8.17
N ILE A 4 -12.30 -13.13 7.27
CA ILE A 4 -13.17 -11.96 7.26
C ILE A 4 -14.07 -12.05 6.05
N ALA A 5 -15.38 -11.99 6.27
CA ALA A 5 -16.38 -11.95 5.21
C ALA A 5 -16.55 -10.49 4.73
N LEU A 6 -16.36 -10.27 3.44
CA LEU A 6 -16.66 -9.03 2.73
C LEU A 6 -17.66 -9.33 1.60
N ASP A 7 -18.25 -8.31 1.00
CA ASP A 7 -19.15 -8.48 -0.15
C ASP A 7 -18.50 -9.25 -1.31
N ALA A 8 -17.18 -9.13 -1.46
CA ALA A 8 -16.41 -9.81 -2.49
C ALA A 8 -16.19 -11.31 -2.21
N GLY A 9 -16.28 -11.77 -0.96
CA GLY A 9 -15.99 -13.12 -0.51
C GLY A 9 -15.33 -13.18 0.86
N GLU A 10 -14.73 -14.33 1.17
CA GLU A 10 -13.98 -14.54 2.40
C GLU A 10 -12.48 -14.33 2.16
N PHE A 11 -11.83 -13.62 3.09
CA PHE A 11 -10.40 -13.33 3.06
C PHE A 11 -9.75 -13.77 4.37
N GLU A 12 -8.47 -14.15 4.30
CA GLU A 12 -7.69 -14.54 5.48
C GLU A 12 -7.55 -13.36 6.44
N ALA A 13 -8.05 -13.50 7.65
CA ALA A 13 -7.91 -12.49 8.69
C ALA A 13 -6.46 -12.41 9.17
N PHE A 14 -5.98 -11.20 9.40
CA PHE A 14 -4.68 -10.95 9.99
C PHE A 14 -4.83 -10.08 11.24
N PRO A 15 -4.99 -10.66 12.42
CA PRO A 15 -5.01 -9.90 13.67
C PRO A 15 -3.73 -9.09 13.82
N LEU A 16 -3.86 -7.76 13.91
CA LEU A 16 -2.70 -6.88 14.04
C LEU A 16 -1.95 -7.17 15.34
N PRO A 17 -0.61 -7.22 15.31
CA PRO A 17 0.19 -7.22 16.54
C PRO A 17 -0.11 -5.98 17.40
N ASP A 18 0.02 -6.09 18.72
CA ASP A 18 -0.29 -5.02 19.68
C ASP A 18 0.39 -3.68 19.35
N TYR A 19 1.64 -3.74 18.88
CA TYR A 19 2.39 -2.54 18.50
C TYR A 19 1.78 -1.81 17.29
N ALA A 20 1.05 -2.49 16.42
CA ALA A 20 0.37 -1.92 15.27
C ALA A 20 -1.11 -1.61 15.57
N ALA A 21 -1.77 -2.49 16.33
CA ALA A 21 -3.19 -2.37 16.68
C ALA A 21 -3.50 -1.06 17.44
N LYS A 22 -2.56 -0.59 18.27
CA LYS A 22 -2.71 0.66 19.05
C LYS A 22 -2.91 1.92 18.19
N TYR A 23 -2.59 1.86 16.88
CA TYR A 23 -2.70 3.01 15.96
C TYR A 23 -4.01 3.04 15.17
N VAL A 24 -4.86 2.03 15.33
CA VAL A 24 -6.15 1.92 14.63
C VAL A 24 -7.25 1.60 15.63
N THR A 25 -8.50 1.88 15.25
CA THR A 25 -9.67 1.54 16.09
C THR A 25 -10.08 0.07 15.88
N ASN A 26 -10.94 -0.45 16.74
CA ASN A 26 -11.50 -1.81 16.63
C ASN A 26 -12.42 -2.00 15.41
N GLU A 27 -12.78 -0.90 14.72
CA GLU A 27 -13.61 -0.95 13.52
C GLU A 27 -12.81 -1.33 12.27
N TYR A 28 -11.47 -1.28 12.35
CA TYR A 28 -10.61 -1.67 11.24
C TYR A 28 -10.65 -3.18 11.02
N LYS A 29 -10.79 -3.54 9.75
CA LYS A 29 -10.55 -4.89 9.26
C LYS A 29 -9.10 -4.98 8.79
N SER A 30 -8.44 -6.06 9.16
CA SER A 30 -7.06 -6.36 8.75
C SER A 30 -7.04 -7.77 8.18
N TYR A 31 -6.66 -7.89 6.91
CA TYR A 31 -6.74 -9.16 6.18
C TYR A 31 -5.74 -9.22 5.03
N PHE A 32 -5.57 -10.41 4.47
CA PHE A 32 -4.76 -10.63 3.28
C PHE A 32 -5.64 -10.86 2.04
N VAL A 33 -5.19 -10.28 0.93
CA VAL A 33 -5.66 -10.61 -0.42
C VAL A 33 -4.56 -11.39 -1.11
N GLU A 34 -4.79 -12.66 -1.42
CA GLU A 34 -3.86 -13.47 -2.20
C GLU A 34 -4.05 -13.12 -3.69
N VAL A 35 -3.11 -12.38 -4.24
CA VAL A 35 -3.15 -11.86 -5.61
C VAL A 35 -2.53 -12.80 -6.63
N GLU A 36 -1.63 -13.67 -6.17
CA GLU A 36 -1.02 -14.77 -6.91
C GLU A 36 -0.68 -15.89 -5.92
N PRO A 37 -0.49 -17.13 -6.35
CA PRO A 37 -0.14 -18.23 -5.45
C PRO A 37 1.07 -17.88 -4.56
N GLY A 38 0.84 -17.79 -3.24
CA GLY A 38 1.85 -17.45 -2.24
C GLY A 38 2.19 -15.96 -2.13
N ILE A 39 1.56 -15.07 -2.91
CA ILE A 39 1.77 -13.62 -2.81
C ILE A 39 0.52 -12.96 -2.23
N LYS A 40 0.64 -12.53 -0.99
CA LYS A 40 -0.42 -11.92 -0.21
C LYS A 40 -0.16 -10.44 0.01
N VAL A 41 -1.15 -9.62 -0.29
CA VAL A 41 -1.17 -8.19 0.00
C VAL A 41 -1.97 -7.96 1.28
N HIS A 42 -1.33 -7.38 2.28
CA HIS A 42 -2.02 -6.95 3.50
C HIS A 42 -2.88 -5.72 3.23
N VAL A 43 -4.10 -5.74 3.69
CA VAL A 43 -5.07 -4.65 3.55
C VAL A 43 -5.59 -4.24 4.92
N LEU A 44 -5.54 -2.95 5.20
CA LEU A 44 -6.34 -2.32 6.25
C LEU A 44 -7.58 -1.71 5.61
N GLU A 45 -8.72 -1.91 6.23
CA GLU A 45 -9.98 -1.39 5.74
C GLU A 45 -10.85 -0.87 6.89
N VAL A 46 -11.51 0.25 6.67
CA VAL A 46 -12.47 0.81 7.63
C VAL A 46 -13.62 1.47 6.88
N GLY A 47 -14.80 1.41 7.49
CA GLY A 47 -16.01 2.03 6.97
C GLY A 47 -16.77 1.18 5.97
N SER A 48 -17.81 1.79 5.41
CA SER A 48 -18.72 1.17 4.44
C SER A 48 -19.23 2.22 3.45
N GLY A 49 -19.68 1.79 2.27
CA GLY A 49 -20.20 2.66 1.24
C GLY A 49 -19.25 2.82 0.05
N PHE A 50 -19.09 4.04 -0.46
CA PHE A 50 -18.32 4.30 -1.68
C PHE A 50 -16.82 3.99 -1.49
N PRO A 51 -16.18 3.18 -2.36
CA PRO A 51 -14.80 2.80 -2.19
C PRO A 51 -13.82 3.96 -2.39
N MET A 52 -12.95 4.17 -1.42
CA MET A 52 -11.76 5.01 -1.50
C MET A 52 -10.52 4.13 -1.33
N PHE A 53 -9.69 4.07 -2.36
CA PHE A 53 -8.50 3.23 -2.38
C PHE A 53 -7.26 4.10 -2.21
N LEU A 54 -6.60 3.96 -1.06
CA LEU A 54 -5.49 4.83 -0.65
C LEU A 54 -4.18 4.03 -0.69
N GLN A 55 -3.32 4.35 -1.66
CA GLN A 55 -2.07 3.63 -1.91
C GLN A 55 -0.86 4.44 -1.49
N HIS A 56 -0.12 3.90 -0.53
CA HIS A 56 1.17 4.42 -0.09
C HIS A 56 2.29 4.10 -1.11
N GLY A 57 3.49 4.60 -0.83
CA GLY A 57 4.71 4.31 -1.56
C GLY A 57 5.85 3.81 -0.67
N ASN A 58 7.08 4.00 -1.12
CA ASN A 58 8.28 3.54 -0.42
C ASN A 58 8.75 4.57 0.64
N PRO A 59 9.22 4.11 1.81
CA PRO A 59 9.26 2.76 2.38
C PRO A 59 8.14 2.50 3.41
N THR A 60 6.95 3.03 3.18
CA THR A 60 5.83 3.03 4.14
C THR A 60 4.91 1.80 4.01
N SER A 61 3.69 1.91 4.51
CA SER A 61 2.67 0.87 4.46
C SER A 61 1.27 1.50 4.42
N GLY A 62 0.21 0.70 4.37
CA GLY A 62 -1.17 1.18 4.43
C GLY A 62 -1.47 2.02 5.67
N PHE A 63 -0.73 1.84 6.76
CA PHE A 63 -0.82 2.67 7.97
C PHE A 63 -0.55 4.16 7.73
N LEU A 64 0.12 4.54 6.65
CA LEU A 64 0.36 5.94 6.28
C LEU A 64 -0.93 6.76 6.31
N TYR A 65 -2.00 6.17 5.84
CA TYR A 65 -3.28 6.85 5.67
C TYR A 65 -4.22 6.80 6.89
N ARG A 66 -3.81 6.17 8.02
CA ARG A 66 -4.67 6.00 9.19
C ARG A 66 -5.27 7.29 9.73
N LYS A 67 -4.50 8.39 9.70
CA LYS A 67 -4.98 9.71 10.14
C LYS A 67 -5.94 10.32 9.12
N VAL A 68 -5.71 10.13 7.84
CA VAL A 68 -6.63 10.55 6.78
C VAL A 68 -7.94 9.77 6.89
N ALA A 69 -7.87 8.47 7.07
CA ALA A 69 -9.04 7.61 7.23
C ALA A 69 -9.88 8.01 8.45
N ALA A 70 -9.24 8.47 9.53
CA ALA A 70 -9.93 8.93 10.74
C ALA A 70 -10.77 10.21 10.51
N GLU A 71 -10.42 11.03 9.52
CA GLU A 71 -11.13 12.26 9.17
C GLU A 71 -12.20 12.06 8.08
N LEU A 72 -12.26 10.87 7.49
CA LEU A 72 -13.24 10.55 6.45
C LEU A 72 -14.57 10.08 7.06
N PRO A 73 -15.72 10.36 6.40
CA PRO A 73 -17.02 9.91 6.84
C PRO A 73 -17.20 8.40 6.58
N THR A 74 -16.65 7.58 7.48
CA THR A 74 -16.60 6.11 7.35
C THR A 74 -17.98 5.42 7.40
N ASP A 75 -19.03 6.16 7.71
CA ASP A 75 -20.42 5.75 7.53
C ASP A 75 -20.90 5.80 6.07
N ARG A 76 -20.18 6.51 5.18
CA ARG A 76 -20.50 6.70 3.76
C ARG A 76 -19.41 6.27 2.80
N VAL A 77 -18.18 6.13 3.29
CA VAL A 77 -17.05 5.71 2.48
C VAL A 77 -16.38 4.49 3.08
N ARG A 78 -16.00 3.58 2.20
CA ARG A 78 -15.21 2.39 2.50
C ARG A 78 -13.76 2.69 2.15
N VAL A 79 -12.91 2.85 3.17
CA VAL A 79 -11.51 3.22 3.00
C VAL A 79 -10.65 1.95 2.95
N ILE A 80 -9.99 1.70 1.83
CA ILE A 80 -9.18 0.52 1.55
C ILE A 80 -7.73 0.96 1.43
N MET A 81 -6.85 0.43 2.29
CA MET A 81 -5.46 0.84 2.43
C MET A 81 -4.53 -0.38 2.29
N PRO A 82 -4.24 -0.82 1.06
CA PRO A 82 -3.34 -1.94 0.85
C PRO A 82 -1.88 -1.55 1.11
N THR A 83 -1.08 -2.54 1.50
CA THR A 83 0.37 -2.42 1.63
C THR A 83 1.07 -3.09 0.46
N LEU A 84 1.98 -2.40 -0.21
CA LEU A 84 2.74 -2.95 -1.34
C LEU A 84 3.51 -4.21 -0.92
N VAL A 85 3.60 -5.18 -1.83
CA VAL A 85 4.45 -6.37 -1.67
C VAL A 85 5.89 -5.94 -1.36
N GLY A 86 6.53 -6.61 -0.43
CA GLY A 86 7.85 -6.26 0.09
C GLY A 86 7.84 -5.37 1.33
N LEU A 87 6.72 -4.70 1.64
CA LEU A 87 6.59 -3.74 2.73
C LEU A 87 5.58 -4.23 3.79
N GLY A 88 5.68 -3.67 4.98
CA GLY A 88 4.78 -3.96 6.11
C GLY A 88 4.53 -5.46 6.29
N PHE A 89 3.27 -5.85 6.40
CA PHE A 89 2.85 -7.23 6.58
C PHE A 89 2.61 -8.01 5.27
N SER A 90 2.72 -7.35 4.11
CA SER A 90 2.62 -8.03 2.80
C SER A 90 3.77 -9.00 2.57
N SER A 91 3.57 -9.97 1.67
CA SER A 91 4.57 -10.96 1.29
C SER A 91 5.90 -10.31 0.94
N LYS A 92 7.00 -11.01 1.28
CA LYS A 92 8.35 -10.64 0.89
C LYS A 92 8.76 -11.49 -0.30
N VAL A 93 9.32 -10.84 -1.30
CA VAL A 93 9.77 -11.47 -2.55
C VAL A 93 11.23 -11.09 -2.82
N PRO A 94 11.96 -11.85 -3.64
CA PRO A 94 13.32 -11.50 -4.03
C PRO A 94 13.41 -10.11 -4.67
N ALA A 95 14.54 -9.44 -4.52
CA ALA A 95 14.75 -8.08 -5.06
C ALA A 95 14.49 -7.98 -6.57
N SER A 96 14.76 -9.04 -7.33
CA SER A 96 14.50 -9.14 -8.77
C SER A 96 13.02 -9.02 -9.15
N GLU A 97 12.12 -9.37 -8.23
CA GLU A 97 10.67 -9.32 -8.45
C GLU A 97 10.09 -7.90 -8.23
N HIS A 98 10.85 -7.00 -7.60
CA HIS A 98 10.39 -5.63 -7.36
C HIS A 98 10.49 -4.76 -8.63
N THR A 99 9.66 -5.08 -9.60
CA THR A 99 9.48 -4.28 -10.82
C THR A 99 8.17 -3.49 -10.77
N LEU A 100 8.10 -2.39 -11.51
CA LEU A 100 6.87 -1.61 -11.61
C LEU A 100 5.71 -2.46 -12.15
N ASP A 101 5.97 -3.30 -13.16
CA ASP A 101 4.96 -4.16 -13.76
C ASP A 101 4.40 -5.20 -12.77
N ASN A 102 5.25 -5.78 -11.93
CA ASN A 102 4.81 -6.71 -10.90
C ASN A 102 3.93 -6.00 -9.85
N HIS A 103 4.36 -4.84 -9.37
CA HIS A 103 3.56 -4.06 -8.42
C HIS A 103 2.22 -3.61 -9.01
N ILE A 104 2.18 -3.19 -10.28
CA ILE A 104 0.94 -2.89 -11.01
C ILE A 104 0.03 -4.11 -11.07
N ARG A 105 0.60 -5.29 -11.36
CA ARG A 105 -0.16 -6.53 -11.45
C ARG A 105 -0.72 -6.96 -10.11
N TRP A 106 0.08 -6.88 -9.03
CA TRP A 106 -0.36 -7.24 -7.68
C TRP A 106 -1.45 -6.29 -7.15
N ILE A 107 -1.32 -4.99 -7.33
CA ILE A 107 -2.38 -4.05 -6.93
C ILE A 107 -3.62 -4.20 -7.82
N GLY A 108 -3.44 -4.47 -9.11
CA GLY A 108 -4.54 -4.87 -10.00
C GLY A 108 -5.29 -6.10 -9.48
N GLY A 109 -4.56 -7.10 -9.00
CA GLY A 109 -5.13 -8.28 -8.35
C GLY A 109 -5.95 -7.95 -7.10
N VAL A 110 -5.52 -6.98 -6.28
CA VAL A 110 -6.33 -6.52 -5.13
C VAL A 110 -7.66 -5.92 -5.60
N LEU A 111 -7.63 -5.04 -6.61
CA LEU A 111 -8.84 -4.43 -7.17
C LEU A 111 -9.82 -5.49 -7.69
N GLU A 112 -9.30 -6.50 -8.38
CA GLU A 112 -10.08 -7.60 -8.95
C GLU A 112 -10.67 -8.51 -7.87
N GLN A 113 -9.85 -8.96 -6.91
CA GLN A 113 -10.29 -9.86 -5.83
C GLN A 113 -11.32 -9.19 -4.90
N LEU A 114 -11.20 -7.89 -4.67
CA LEU A 114 -12.20 -7.11 -3.94
C LEU A 114 -13.44 -6.77 -4.79
N LYS A 115 -13.47 -7.17 -6.06
CA LYS A 115 -14.58 -6.96 -7.01
C LYS A 115 -15.06 -5.52 -7.05
N LEU A 116 -14.11 -4.58 -7.00
CA LEU A 116 -14.43 -3.17 -7.07
C LEU A 116 -14.91 -2.81 -8.47
N THR A 117 -16.03 -2.08 -8.55
CA THR A 117 -16.62 -1.62 -9.81
C THR A 117 -16.47 -0.12 -10.03
N GLU A 118 -16.21 0.61 -8.97
CA GLU A 118 -15.92 2.04 -8.99
C GLU A 118 -15.14 2.43 -7.74
N LEU A 119 -14.33 3.46 -7.82
CA LEU A 119 -13.59 3.99 -6.69
C LEU A 119 -13.08 5.41 -6.93
N VAL A 120 -12.78 6.13 -5.84
CA VAL A 120 -11.85 7.26 -5.82
C VAL A 120 -10.49 6.74 -5.37
N TYR A 121 -9.44 7.15 -6.08
CA TYR A 121 -8.07 6.73 -5.82
C TYR A 121 -7.27 7.85 -5.18
N ALA A 122 -6.46 7.54 -4.16
CA ALA A 122 -5.42 8.43 -3.68
C ALA A 122 -4.07 7.70 -3.69
N GLY A 123 -3.06 8.29 -4.32
CA GLY A 123 -1.73 7.70 -4.43
C GLY A 123 -0.63 8.68 -4.05
N GLN A 124 0.32 8.20 -3.26
CA GLN A 124 1.49 8.95 -2.83
C GLN A 124 2.75 8.20 -3.22
N ASP A 125 3.81 8.90 -3.66
CA ASP A 125 5.10 8.31 -4.05
C ASP A 125 4.91 7.20 -5.10
N TRP A 126 5.41 5.97 -4.91
CA TRP A 126 5.18 4.83 -5.80
C TRP A 126 3.71 4.42 -5.92
N GLY A 127 2.84 4.84 -4.99
CA GLY A 127 1.40 4.68 -5.13
C GLY A 127 0.84 5.34 -6.38
N GLY A 128 1.44 6.43 -6.87
CA GLY A 128 1.04 7.07 -8.14
C GLY A 128 1.18 6.13 -9.33
N PRO A 129 2.39 5.77 -9.76
CA PRO A 129 2.60 4.95 -10.96
C PRO A 129 2.03 3.53 -10.81
N VAL A 130 2.10 2.92 -9.62
CA VAL A 130 1.57 1.57 -9.38
C VAL A 130 0.04 1.55 -9.51
N GLY A 131 -0.65 2.41 -8.79
CA GLY A 131 -2.11 2.40 -8.80
C GLY A 131 -2.70 2.93 -10.10
N MET A 132 -2.14 3.99 -10.65
CA MET A 132 -2.60 4.50 -11.96
C MET A 132 -2.34 3.49 -13.08
N GLY A 133 -1.22 2.74 -13.01
CA GLY A 133 -0.95 1.64 -13.93
C GLY A 133 -1.97 0.51 -13.81
N ALA A 134 -2.37 0.14 -12.60
CA ALA A 134 -3.41 -0.86 -12.37
C ALA A 134 -4.78 -0.38 -12.87
N LEU A 135 -5.16 0.86 -12.57
CA LEU A 135 -6.43 1.46 -12.99
C LEU A 135 -6.51 1.69 -14.50
N ALA A 136 -5.39 1.96 -15.16
CA ALA A 136 -5.35 2.08 -16.63
C ALA A 136 -5.79 0.80 -17.35
N ARG A 137 -5.65 -0.36 -16.70
CA ARG A 137 -6.13 -1.65 -17.23
C ARG A 137 -7.64 -1.86 -17.05
N SER A 138 -8.29 -1.03 -16.20
CA SER A 138 -9.73 -1.08 -15.92
C SER A 138 -10.27 0.35 -15.81
N PRO A 139 -10.31 1.13 -16.91
CA PRO A 139 -10.57 2.57 -16.88
C PRO A 139 -11.95 2.94 -16.34
N GLY A 140 -12.91 2.02 -16.37
CA GLY A 140 -14.25 2.23 -15.81
C GLY A 140 -14.31 2.35 -14.28
N LEU A 141 -13.29 1.86 -13.58
CA LEU A 141 -13.23 1.90 -12.11
C LEU A 141 -13.02 3.31 -11.54
N LEU A 142 -12.19 4.11 -12.19
CA LEU A 142 -11.73 5.39 -11.65
C LEU A 142 -12.78 6.49 -11.82
N LYS A 143 -13.29 7.00 -10.70
CA LYS A 143 -14.21 8.16 -10.65
C LYS A 143 -13.52 9.47 -10.28
N GLY A 144 -12.35 9.39 -9.63
CA GLY A 144 -11.54 10.54 -9.28
C GLY A 144 -10.19 10.10 -8.72
N ALA A 145 -9.20 10.96 -8.81
CA ALA A 145 -7.87 10.69 -8.28
C ALA A 145 -7.30 11.89 -7.51
N VAL A 146 -6.64 11.59 -6.40
CA VAL A 146 -5.80 12.52 -5.65
C VAL A 146 -4.38 12.00 -5.68
N LEU A 147 -3.46 12.74 -6.26
CA LEU A 147 -2.07 12.33 -6.41
C LEU A 147 -1.16 13.28 -5.62
N LEU A 148 -0.38 12.72 -4.72
CA LEU A 148 0.40 13.43 -3.72
C LEU A 148 1.89 13.07 -3.88
N ASN A 149 2.73 14.09 -4.11
CA ASN A 149 4.19 13.91 -4.18
C ASN A 149 4.60 12.71 -5.04
N THR A 150 4.07 12.63 -6.25
CA THR A 150 4.23 11.50 -7.17
C THR A 150 4.32 11.96 -8.62
N GLY A 151 4.73 11.05 -9.50
CA GLY A 151 4.74 11.23 -10.94
C GLY A 151 4.52 9.88 -11.62
N PHE A 152 3.95 9.90 -12.81
CA PHE A 152 3.67 8.70 -13.61
C PHE A 152 4.10 8.84 -15.08
N ASN A 153 4.77 9.93 -15.39
CA ASN A 153 5.44 10.08 -16.69
C ASN A 153 6.86 9.56 -16.57
N ALA A 154 7.27 8.70 -17.50
CA ALA A 154 8.68 8.36 -17.62
C ALA A 154 9.50 9.65 -17.91
N PRO A 155 10.59 9.90 -17.17
CA PRO A 155 11.43 11.05 -17.45
C PRO A 155 11.96 10.95 -18.89
N LYS A 156 11.89 12.07 -19.63
CA LYS A 156 12.36 12.14 -21.02
C LYS A 156 13.88 12.04 -21.16
N GLU A 157 14.58 12.29 -20.06
CA GLU A 157 16.04 12.22 -19.95
C GLU A 157 16.41 11.34 -18.74
N LYS A 158 17.62 10.75 -18.80
CA LYS A 158 18.18 10.05 -17.64
C LYS A 158 18.28 11.05 -16.48
N MET A 159 17.45 10.89 -15.48
CA MET A 159 17.59 11.68 -14.25
C MET A 159 18.81 11.16 -13.47
N ASP A 160 19.70 12.06 -13.14
CA ASP A 160 20.76 11.76 -12.18
C ASP A 160 20.12 11.44 -10.81
N LEU A 161 20.45 10.28 -10.30
CA LEU A 161 20.01 9.91 -8.95
C LEU A 161 20.62 10.89 -7.95
N SER A 162 19.80 11.38 -7.00
CA SER A 162 20.36 12.10 -5.88
C SER A 162 21.41 11.23 -5.18
N ARG A 163 22.37 11.86 -4.50
CA ARG A 163 23.42 11.14 -3.76
C ARG A 163 22.84 10.08 -2.81
N ALA A 164 21.74 10.42 -2.14
CA ALA A 164 21.04 9.50 -1.26
C ALA A 164 20.53 8.26 -1.99
N HIS A 165 19.87 8.42 -3.13
CA HIS A 165 19.39 7.28 -3.92
C HIS A 165 20.53 6.45 -4.51
N ALA A 166 21.62 7.09 -4.93
CA ALA A 166 22.80 6.39 -5.42
C ALA A 166 23.45 5.54 -4.29
N THR A 167 23.54 6.09 -3.08
CA THR A 167 24.08 5.37 -1.91
C THR A 167 23.21 4.17 -1.55
N VAL A 168 21.89 4.33 -1.52
CA VAL A 168 20.95 3.23 -1.21
C VAL A 168 21.02 2.10 -2.26
N LYS A 169 21.35 2.41 -3.50
CA LYS A 169 21.55 1.40 -4.57
C LYS A 169 22.90 0.68 -4.50
N THR A 170 23.84 1.13 -3.68
CA THR A 170 25.15 0.48 -3.53
C THR A 170 24.99 -0.79 -2.70
N PRO A 171 25.34 -1.98 -3.21
CA PRO A 171 25.25 -3.22 -2.47
C PRO A 171 25.98 -3.13 -1.12
N VAL A 172 25.44 -3.75 -0.07
CA VAL A 172 25.92 -3.75 1.31
C VAL A 172 25.80 -2.36 1.98
N VAL A 173 26.31 -1.31 1.35
CA VAL A 173 26.25 0.07 1.89
C VAL A 173 24.80 0.56 1.94
N GLY A 174 24.02 0.30 0.89
CA GLY A 174 22.60 0.67 0.83
C GLY A 174 21.77 -0.08 1.87
N GLU A 175 22.00 -1.36 2.03
CA GLU A 175 21.33 -2.21 3.04
C GLU A 175 21.62 -1.70 4.45
N LEU A 176 22.90 -1.48 4.79
CA LEU A 176 23.30 -0.95 6.09
C LEU A 176 22.71 0.44 6.36
N MET A 177 22.71 1.33 5.36
CA MET A 177 22.13 2.67 5.49
C MET A 177 20.62 2.61 5.73
N LEU A 178 19.91 1.72 5.05
CA LEU A 178 18.47 1.54 5.26
C LEU A 178 18.16 0.97 6.65
N GLU A 179 18.92 -0.02 7.12
CA GLU A 179 18.77 -0.59 8.46
C GLU A 179 18.99 0.48 9.55
N VAL A 180 20.06 1.27 9.44
CA VAL A 180 20.33 2.36 10.38
C VAL A 180 19.22 3.41 10.32
N PHE A 181 18.77 3.80 9.14
CA PHE A 181 17.74 4.80 8.95
C PHE A 181 16.40 4.31 9.54
N LEU A 182 15.99 3.09 9.25
CA LEU A 182 14.77 2.50 9.79
C LEU A 182 14.82 2.36 11.31
N SER A 183 15.97 1.95 11.88
CA SER A 183 16.14 1.84 13.33
C SER A 183 16.07 3.19 14.05
N ILE A 184 16.48 4.28 13.40
CA ILE A 184 16.33 5.65 13.94
C ILE A 184 14.84 6.02 14.00
N PHE A 185 14.06 5.71 12.95
CA PHE A 185 12.61 5.99 12.95
C PHE A 185 11.88 5.22 14.05
N GLU A 186 12.20 3.94 14.24
CA GLU A 186 11.62 3.14 15.32
C GLU A 186 11.90 3.74 16.70
N ARG A 187 13.12 4.25 16.91
CA ARG A 187 13.50 4.92 18.18
C ARG A 187 12.80 6.26 18.37
N LEU A 188 12.62 7.04 17.31
CA LEU A 188 11.91 8.32 17.39
C LEU A 188 10.43 8.15 17.71
N ASP A 189 9.80 7.07 17.20
CA ASP A 189 8.41 6.75 17.51
C ASP A 189 8.21 6.29 18.96
N GLN A 190 9.25 5.74 19.59
CA GLN A 190 9.24 5.36 21.02
C GLN A 190 9.47 6.55 21.98
N MET A 191 9.89 7.69 21.47
CA MET A 191 10.18 8.91 22.27
C MET A 191 9.02 9.91 22.29
N GLN A 192 7.91 9.63 21.59
CA GLN A 192 6.66 10.41 21.60
C GLN A 192 5.57 9.72 22.43
#